data_50895236a973862a60414afcc9d3356b
#
_entry.id   50895236a973862a60414afcc9d3356b
#
_cell.length_a   1.000
_cell.length_b   1.000
_cell.length_c   1.000
_cell.angle_alpha   90.00
_cell.angle_beta   90.00
_cell.angle_gamma   90.00
#
_symmetry.space_group_name_H-M   'P 1'
#
loop_
_entity.id
_entity.type
_entity.pdbx_description
1 polymer ?
#
loop_
_entity_poly.entity_id
_entity_poly.type
_entity_poly.pdbx_seq_one_letter_code
_entity_poly.pdbx_strand_id
1 'polypeptide(L)'
;MQRAIELFDSTLRDGAQGEGISLSVEDKLAITRLLDSLGVAYIEAGNPASNPKDMEYFQQIETMTLAHATIVAFGSTRRKGIKAAQDANVQALLQANAPVCCIFGKSWKLHVTEILGTTPQENFAMIGD
;
A
#
# COMPACT_ATOMS: atom_id res chain seq x y z
N MET A 1 10.82 28.40 -11.37
CA MET A 1 11.12 27.11 -10.69
C MET A 1 10.58 26.00 -11.56
N GLN A 2 11.44 25.12 -12.07
CA GLN A 2 10.97 23.88 -12.71
C GLN A 2 10.38 22.98 -11.60
N ARG A 3 9.10 22.58 -11.76
CA ARG A 3 8.51 21.57 -10.90
C ARG A 3 9.10 20.21 -11.31
N ALA A 4 9.76 19.53 -10.38
CA ALA A 4 10.15 18.14 -10.59
C ALA A 4 8.86 17.30 -10.62
N ILE A 5 8.76 16.40 -11.61
CA ILE A 5 7.70 15.39 -11.70
C ILE A 5 8.26 14.12 -11.08
N GLU A 6 7.57 13.58 -10.08
CA GLU A 6 7.90 12.31 -9.47
C GLU A 6 6.96 11.23 -10.00
N LEU A 7 7.53 10.06 -10.33
CA LEU A 7 6.76 8.91 -10.81
C LEU A 7 6.40 8.01 -9.62
N PHE A 8 5.12 7.64 -9.55
CA PHE A 8 4.59 6.66 -8.61
C PHE A 8 4.18 5.41 -9.39
N ASP A 9 4.87 4.30 -9.17
CA ASP A 9 4.62 3.02 -9.83
C ASP A 9 3.79 2.11 -8.92
N SER A 10 2.77 1.45 -9.45
CA SER A 10 1.94 0.49 -8.75
C SER A 10 1.93 -0.91 -9.39
N THR A 11 2.93 -1.22 -10.20
CA THR A 11 3.05 -2.53 -10.86
C THR A 11 3.00 -3.67 -9.85
N LEU A 12 3.70 -3.55 -8.72
CA LEU A 12 3.81 -4.61 -7.72
C LEU A 12 2.58 -4.74 -6.81
N ARG A 13 1.67 -3.76 -6.82
CA ARG A 13 0.42 -3.83 -6.07
C ARG A 13 -0.78 -3.98 -7.00
N ASP A 14 -1.13 -2.96 -7.78
CA ASP A 14 -2.29 -2.96 -8.67
C ASP A 14 -2.04 -3.86 -9.89
N GLY A 15 -0.88 -3.74 -10.50
CA GLY A 15 -0.48 -4.56 -11.64
C GLY A 15 -0.42 -6.06 -11.31
N ALA A 16 -0.01 -6.42 -10.10
CA ALA A 16 0.03 -7.80 -9.64
C ALA A 16 -1.36 -8.45 -9.44
N GLN A 17 -2.46 -7.66 -9.48
CA GLN A 17 -3.83 -8.15 -9.44
C GLN A 17 -4.36 -8.55 -10.82
N GLY A 18 -3.57 -8.36 -11.89
CA GLY A 18 -3.94 -8.75 -13.24
C GLY A 18 -4.17 -10.24 -13.38
N GLU A 19 -5.14 -10.63 -14.22
CA GLU A 19 -5.43 -12.05 -14.50
C GLU A 19 -4.19 -12.74 -15.07
N GLY A 20 -3.86 -13.91 -14.52
CA GLY A 20 -2.70 -14.70 -14.95
C GLY A 20 -1.35 -14.21 -14.43
N ILE A 21 -1.31 -13.15 -13.62
CA ILE A 21 -0.08 -12.64 -13.00
C ILE A 21 0.08 -13.26 -11.61
N SER A 22 1.22 -13.89 -11.39
CA SER A 22 1.60 -14.40 -10.06
C SER A 22 3.09 -14.13 -9.84
N LEU A 23 3.39 -13.16 -9.00
CA LEU A 23 4.77 -12.79 -8.65
C LEU A 23 5.17 -13.47 -7.35
N SER A 24 6.38 -14.05 -7.33
CA SER A 24 7.04 -14.45 -6.09
C SER A 24 7.64 -13.22 -5.37
N VAL A 25 8.13 -13.40 -4.16
CA VAL A 25 8.83 -12.33 -3.42
C VAL A 25 10.11 -11.93 -4.19
N GLU A 26 10.84 -12.91 -4.71
CA GLU A 26 12.05 -12.70 -5.50
C GLU A 26 11.77 -11.91 -6.78
N ASP A 27 10.66 -12.22 -7.48
CA ASP A 27 10.23 -11.46 -8.66
C ASP A 27 9.96 -10.00 -8.30
N LYS A 28 9.23 -9.76 -7.21
CA LYS A 28 8.96 -8.40 -6.72
C LYS A 28 10.24 -7.65 -6.39
N LEU A 29 11.20 -8.27 -5.71
CA LEU A 29 12.49 -7.67 -5.39
C LEU A 29 13.31 -7.36 -6.65
N ALA A 30 13.28 -8.24 -7.65
CA ALA A 30 13.95 -8.01 -8.93
C ALA A 30 13.33 -6.83 -9.70
N ILE A 31 12.01 -6.76 -9.78
CA ILE A 31 11.28 -5.66 -10.41
C ILE A 31 11.55 -4.35 -9.65
N THR A 32 11.59 -4.37 -8.32
CA THR A 32 11.94 -3.19 -7.51
C THR A 32 13.31 -2.62 -7.91
N ARG A 33 14.34 -3.47 -8.08
CA ARG A 33 15.68 -3.00 -8.52
C ARG A 33 15.64 -2.36 -9.90
N LEU A 34 14.85 -2.93 -10.82
CA LEU A 34 14.69 -2.36 -12.16
C LEU A 34 14.01 -0.99 -12.11
N LEU A 35 12.92 -0.86 -11.37
CA LEU A 35 12.20 0.41 -11.20
C LEU A 35 13.08 1.47 -10.53
N ASP A 36 13.84 1.09 -9.51
CA ASP A 36 14.83 1.97 -8.87
C ASP A 36 15.88 2.44 -9.87
N SER A 37 16.42 1.54 -10.69
CA SER A 37 17.42 1.89 -11.72
C SER A 37 16.87 2.80 -12.82
N LEU A 38 15.55 2.80 -13.05
CA LEU A 38 14.86 3.71 -13.96
C LEU A 38 14.60 5.09 -13.33
N GLY A 39 14.89 5.28 -12.05
CA GLY A 39 14.69 6.55 -11.34
C GLY A 39 13.22 6.79 -10.93
N VAL A 40 12.43 5.73 -10.75
CA VAL A 40 11.07 5.85 -10.18
C VAL A 40 11.17 6.35 -8.75
N ALA A 41 10.36 7.36 -8.39
CA ALA A 41 10.44 7.98 -7.06
C ALA A 41 9.72 7.15 -5.97
N TYR A 42 8.58 6.55 -6.32
CA TYR A 42 7.77 5.76 -5.38
C TYR A 42 7.35 4.43 -6.01
N ILE A 43 7.50 3.34 -5.27
CA ILE A 43 7.07 1.98 -5.69
C ILE A 43 6.05 1.46 -4.67
N GLU A 44 4.78 1.40 -5.06
CA GLU A 44 3.72 0.79 -4.27
C GLU A 44 3.82 -0.74 -4.40
N ALA A 45 4.33 -1.38 -3.35
CA ALA A 45 4.84 -2.73 -3.45
C ALA A 45 3.86 -3.83 -3.05
N GLY A 46 2.76 -3.48 -2.40
CA GLY A 46 1.75 -4.47 -1.99
C GLY A 46 0.93 -4.04 -0.80
N ASN A 47 0.00 -4.93 -0.39
CA ASN A 47 -0.83 -4.76 0.80
C ASN A 47 -0.43 -5.79 1.87
N PRO A 48 0.33 -5.40 2.90
CA PRO A 48 0.85 -6.32 3.90
C PRO A 48 -0.23 -7.04 4.72
N ALA A 49 -1.46 -6.49 4.76
CA ALA A 49 -2.58 -7.10 5.48
C ALA A 49 -3.32 -8.17 4.66
N SER A 50 -3.21 -8.15 3.34
CA SER A 50 -4.02 -9.01 2.46
C SER A 50 -3.33 -10.31 2.08
N ASN A 51 -2.00 -10.34 2.12
CA ASN A 51 -1.22 -11.44 1.56
C ASN A 51 0.09 -11.63 2.35
N PRO A 52 0.36 -12.83 2.89
CA PRO A 52 1.62 -13.13 3.58
C PRO A 52 2.87 -12.87 2.73
N LYS A 53 2.81 -13.08 1.41
CA LYS A 53 3.93 -12.77 0.49
C LYS A 53 4.25 -11.27 0.48
N ASP A 54 3.24 -10.41 0.58
CA ASP A 54 3.47 -8.97 0.61
C ASP A 54 4.18 -8.57 1.91
N MET A 55 3.78 -9.13 3.05
CA MET A 55 4.49 -8.90 4.31
C MET A 55 5.93 -9.41 4.24
N GLU A 56 6.16 -10.60 3.67
CA GLU A 56 7.51 -11.14 3.48
C GLU A 56 8.36 -10.24 2.58
N TYR A 57 7.79 -9.70 1.50
CA TYR A 57 8.47 -8.72 0.65
C TYR A 57 8.94 -7.51 1.46
N PHE A 58 8.06 -6.92 2.30
CA PHE A 58 8.42 -5.77 3.13
C PHE A 58 9.54 -6.08 4.11
N GLN A 59 9.56 -7.26 4.70
CA GLN A 59 10.65 -7.70 5.59
C GLN A 59 11.99 -7.84 4.84
N GLN A 60 11.97 -8.34 3.61
CA GLN A 60 13.19 -8.54 2.82
C GLN A 60 13.72 -7.23 2.24
N ILE A 61 12.84 -6.32 1.80
CA ILE A 61 13.25 -5.05 1.18
C ILE A 61 13.94 -4.11 2.18
N GLU A 62 13.69 -4.22 3.47
CA GLU A 62 14.37 -3.43 4.50
C GLU A 62 15.89 -3.53 4.44
N THR A 63 16.41 -4.68 4.00
CA THR A 63 17.86 -4.93 3.90
C THR A 63 18.46 -4.44 2.59
N MET A 64 17.63 -3.96 1.65
CA MET A 64 18.06 -3.53 0.33
C MET A 64 18.26 -2.01 0.29
N THR A 65 19.41 -1.59 -0.22
CA THR A 65 19.65 -0.17 -0.51
C THR A 65 19.12 0.18 -1.89
N LEU A 66 18.23 1.15 -1.98
CA LEU A 66 17.73 1.73 -3.20
C LEU A 66 18.36 3.11 -3.41
N ALA A 67 18.63 3.46 -4.66
CA ALA A 67 19.30 4.71 -5.01
C ALA A 67 18.32 5.88 -5.19
N HIS A 68 17.11 5.60 -5.65
CA HIS A 68 16.11 6.60 -6.04
C HIS A 68 14.74 6.36 -5.43
N ALA A 69 14.30 5.10 -5.39
CA ALA A 69 12.93 4.76 -5.06
C ALA A 69 12.66 4.72 -3.55
N THR A 70 11.49 5.22 -3.18
CA THR A 70 10.90 5.04 -1.83
C THR A 70 9.81 3.97 -1.92
N ILE A 71 9.89 2.97 -1.04
CA ILE A 71 8.89 1.89 -0.98
C ILE A 71 7.63 2.38 -0.26
N VAL A 72 6.48 2.03 -0.83
CA VAL A 72 5.16 2.39 -0.33
C VAL A 72 4.37 1.13 0.00
N ALA A 73 3.86 1.05 1.23
CA ALA A 73 2.89 0.04 1.62
C ALA A 73 1.47 0.57 1.37
N PHE A 74 0.62 -0.25 0.73
CA PHE A 74 -0.77 0.09 0.47
C PHE A 74 -1.70 -0.56 1.49
N GLY A 75 -2.72 0.19 1.91
CA GLY A 75 -3.77 -0.34 2.76
C GLY A 75 -5.03 0.51 2.74
N SER A 76 -5.99 0.15 3.58
CA SER A 76 -7.24 0.91 3.75
C SER A 76 -7.24 1.66 5.08
N THR A 77 -8.15 2.63 5.20
CA THR A 77 -8.55 3.17 6.49
C THR A 77 -8.97 2.03 7.44
N ARG A 78 -9.00 2.30 8.74
CA ARG A 78 -9.51 1.31 9.71
C ARG A 78 -10.92 0.84 9.36
N ARG A 79 -11.31 -0.32 9.87
CA ARG A 79 -12.67 -0.83 9.73
C ARG A 79 -13.64 -0.11 10.69
N LYS A 80 -14.92 -0.08 10.33
CA LYS A 80 -16.00 0.48 11.17
C LYS A 80 -16.01 -0.17 12.55
N GLY A 81 -16.23 0.64 13.58
CA GLY A 81 -16.39 0.17 14.96
C GLY A 81 -15.12 -0.37 15.63
N ILE A 82 -13.95 -0.26 14.98
CA ILE A 82 -12.66 -0.69 15.54
C ILE A 82 -11.74 0.53 15.58
N LYS A 83 -11.02 0.73 16.68
CA LYS A 83 -10.00 1.78 16.77
C LYS A 83 -8.80 1.46 15.87
N ALA A 84 -8.17 2.48 15.28
CA ALA A 84 -6.99 2.30 14.43
C ALA A 84 -5.89 1.46 15.09
N ALA A 85 -5.62 1.68 16.37
CA ALA A 85 -4.65 0.91 17.15
C ALA A 85 -4.98 -0.58 17.32
N GLN A 86 -6.20 -1.00 17.02
CA GLN A 86 -6.67 -2.39 17.13
C GLN A 86 -7.05 -2.99 15.79
N ASP A 87 -6.98 -2.19 14.71
CA ASP A 87 -7.32 -2.66 13.37
C ASP A 87 -6.15 -3.41 12.75
N ALA A 88 -6.40 -4.66 12.35
CA ALA A 88 -5.37 -5.54 11.81
C ALA A 88 -4.74 -5.00 10.51
N ASN A 89 -5.51 -4.29 9.66
CA ASN A 89 -4.97 -3.71 8.42
C ASN A 89 -4.02 -2.55 8.75
N VAL A 90 -4.40 -1.67 9.67
CA VAL A 90 -3.55 -0.57 10.13
C VAL A 90 -2.29 -1.11 10.82
N GLN A 91 -2.44 -2.13 11.67
CA GLN A 91 -1.29 -2.76 12.34
C GLN A 91 -0.34 -3.42 11.34
N ALA A 92 -0.85 -4.07 10.30
CA ALA A 92 0.00 -4.65 9.26
C ALA A 92 0.78 -3.58 8.47
N LEU A 93 0.17 -2.41 8.20
CA LEU A 93 0.89 -1.28 7.59
C LEU A 93 2.06 -0.80 8.46
N LEU A 94 1.84 -0.71 9.79
CA LEU A 94 2.91 -0.34 10.73
C LEU A 94 4.01 -1.41 10.80
N GLN A 95 3.62 -2.69 10.78
CA GLN A 95 4.57 -3.82 10.81
C GLN A 95 5.37 -3.95 9.52
N ALA A 96 4.83 -3.50 8.39
CA ALA A 96 5.57 -3.48 7.12
C ALA A 96 6.76 -2.52 7.13
N ASN A 97 6.82 -1.60 8.09
CA ASN A 97 7.92 -0.65 8.30
C ASN A 97 8.34 0.10 7.02
N ALA A 98 7.42 0.25 6.07
CA ALA A 98 7.69 1.00 4.84
C ALA A 98 7.80 2.51 5.13
N PRO A 99 8.73 3.22 4.48
CA PRO A 99 8.92 4.68 4.69
C PRO A 99 7.65 5.50 4.41
N VAL A 100 6.79 5.00 3.51
CA VAL A 100 5.54 5.65 3.11
C VAL A 100 4.40 4.64 3.14
N CYS A 101 3.22 5.08 3.62
CA CYS A 101 1.96 4.34 3.52
C CYS A 101 0.99 5.09 2.63
N CYS A 102 0.42 4.39 1.64
CA CYS A 102 -0.69 4.87 0.83
C CYS A 102 -1.99 4.30 1.40
N ILE A 103 -2.88 5.14 1.90
CA ILE A 103 -4.12 4.72 2.54
C ILE A 103 -5.31 5.06 1.65
N PHE A 104 -6.13 4.06 1.35
CA PHE A 104 -7.34 4.18 0.56
C PHE A 104 -8.58 4.25 1.45
N GLY A 105 -9.42 5.26 1.25
CA GLY A 105 -10.74 5.41 1.90
C GLY A 105 -11.87 5.47 0.87
N LYS A 106 -13.04 4.94 1.22
CA LYS A 106 -14.25 5.11 0.39
C LYS A 106 -14.78 6.53 0.55
N SER A 107 -15.04 7.22 -0.55
CA SER A 107 -15.59 8.59 -0.57
C SER A 107 -17.00 8.67 -1.17
N TRP A 108 -17.38 7.72 -2.02
CA TRP A 108 -18.71 7.68 -2.61
C TRP A 108 -19.74 7.14 -1.61
N LYS A 109 -20.83 7.92 -1.38
CA LYS A 109 -21.88 7.59 -0.40
C LYS A 109 -22.44 6.17 -0.58
N LEU A 110 -22.67 5.74 -1.81
CA LEU A 110 -23.14 4.38 -2.10
C LEU A 110 -22.17 3.32 -1.56
N HIS A 111 -20.87 3.51 -1.76
CA HIS A 111 -19.87 2.59 -1.22
C HIS A 111 -19.81 2.61 0.31
N VAL A 112 -20.05 3.76 0.93
CA VAL A 112 -20.09 3.90 2.38
C VAL A 112 -21.29 3.14 2.97
N THR A 113 -22.47 3.31 2.39
CA THR A 113 -23.70 2.69 2.92
C THR A 113 -23.82 1.21 2.55
N GLU A 114 -23.59 0.85 1.29
CA GLU A 114 -23.88 -0.50 0.79
C GLU A 114 -22.68 -1.45 0.92
N ILE A 115 -21.44 -0.95 0.76
CA ILE A 115 -20.26 -1.83 0.81
C ILE A 115 -19.63 -1.85 2.19
N LEU A 116 -19.38 -0.67 2.81
CA LEU A 116 -18.87 -0.61 4.17
C LEU A 116 -19.98 -0.88 5.20
N GLY A 117 -21.25 -0.69 4.82
CA GLY A 117 -22.40 -0.85 5.70
C GLY A 117 -22.31 0.08 6.92
N THR A 118 -21.94 1.34 6.71
CA THR A 118 -21.74 2.31 7.78
C THR A 118 -22.34 3.67 7.43
N THR A 119 -22.23 4.64 8.33
CA THR A 119 -22.72 6.00 8.13
C THR A 119 -21.62 6.90 7.57
N PRO A 120 -21.97 8.01 6.88
CA PRO A 120 -20.98 9.01 6.47
C PRO A 120 -20.16 9.55 7.65
N GLN A 121 -20.77 9.74 8.80
CA GLN A 121 -20.09 10.25 10.01
C GLN A 121 -19.01 9.29 10.49
N GLU A 122 -19.34 7.97 10.58
CA GLU A 122 -18.34 6.97 10.94
C GLU A 122 -17.25 6.86 9.88
N ASN A 123 -17.61 6.97 8.59
CA ASN A 123 -16.61 6.97 7.52
C ASN A 123 -15.63 8.14 7.63
N PHE A 124 -16.10 9.34 7.99
CA PHE A 124 -15.23 10.47 8.27
C PHE A 124 -14.29 10.20 9.45
N ALA A 125 -14.79 9.58 10.51
CA ALA A 125 -13.96 9.18 11.64
C ALA A 125 -12.92 8.13 11.23
N MET A 126 -13.30 7.13 10.42
CA MET A 126 -12.38 6.12 9.88
C MET A 126 -11.24 6.73 9.05
N ILE A 127 -11.50 7.84 8.34
CA ILE A 127 -10.50 8.55 7.53
C ILE A 127 -9.62 9.43 8.42
N GLY A 128 -10.19 10.00 9.48
CA GLY A 128 -9.49 10.93 10.37
C GLY A 128 -8.58 10.27 11.40
N ASP A 129 -8.85 9.01 11.76
CA ASP A 129 -8.07 8.24 12.75
C ASP A 129 -6.72 7.77 12.18
#